data_7787ab77e149051375527f3fcff3f2c3
#
_entry.id   7787ab77e149051375527f3fcff3f2c3
#
_cell.length_a   1.000
_cell.length_b   1.000
_cell.length_c   1.000
_cell.angle_alpha   90.00
_cell.angle_beta   90.00
_cell.angle_gamma   90.00
#
_symmetry.space_group_name_H-M   'P 1'
#
loop_
_entity.id
_entity.type
_entity.pdbx_description
1 polymer ?
#
loop_
_entity_poly.entity_id
_entity_poly.type
_entity_poly.pdbx_seq_one_letter_code
_entity_poly.pdbx_strand_id
1 'polypeptide(L)'
;MRDKAGRADVLAIGPGLGTFGSTVEVIREILQSVEVPVIIDADALTALQGHVGILNTMRAPKVLTPHPGELGRLLDLEAAEVDARRLELAGKYAAEWDAVLVLKGAPTVIGCPDGNVYINTAVMCSQELFPGWLRRGFLYRKRR
;
A
#
# COMPACT_ATOMS: atom_id res chain seq x y z
N MET A 1 22.12 6.12 3.61
CA MET A 1 20.67 5.87 3.77
C MET A 1 20.35 4.85 4.89
N ARG A 2 21.20 3.84 5.10
CA ARG A 2 21.01 2.82 6.16
C ARG A 2 20.95 3.38 7.59
N ASP A 3 21.70 4.44 7.91
CA ASP A 3 21.77 5.00 9.29
C ASP A 3 20.49 5.72 9.76
N LYS A 4 19.62 6.16 8.85
CA LYS A 4 18.35 6.80 9.22
C LYS A 4 17.21 5.80 9.42
N ALA A 5 17.26 4.66 8.74
CA ALA A 5 16.26 3.60 8.88
C ALA A 5 16.37 2.88 10.24
N GLY A 6 17.56 2.83 10.86
CA GLY A 6 17.75 2.25 12.18
C GLY A 6 17.09 3.00 13.35
N ARG A 7 16.45 4.15 13.09
CA ARG A 7 15.71 4.95 14.08
C ARG A 7 14.24 5.16 13.71
N ALA A 8 13.78 4.60 12.63
CA ALA A 8 12.39 4.71 12.19
C ALA A 8 11.55 3.60 12.82
N ASP A 9 10.38 3.94 13.32
CA ASP A 9 9.39 2.95 13.80
C ASP A 9 8.63 2.31 12.63
N VAL A 10 8.50 3.00 11.51
CA VAL A 10 7.79 2.60 10.28
C VAL A 10 8.45 3.24 9.07
N LEU A 11 8.52 2.53 7.96
CA LEU A 11 8.92 3.05 6.66
C LEU A 11 7.68 3.24 5.78
N ALA A 12 7.48 4.43 5.21
CA ALA A 12 6.54 4.66 4.12
C ALA A 12 7.35 4.90 2.83
N ILE A 13 7.05 4.13 1.78
CA ILE A 13 7.83 4.15 0.54
C ILE A 13 6.88 4.19 -0.67
N GLY A 14 7.24 4.99 -1.67
CA GLY A 14 6.59 4.99 -2.98
C GLY A 14 6.32 6.35 -3.57
N PRO A 15 5.53 7.24 -2.93
CA PRO A 15 5.12 8.49 -3.58
C PRO A 15 6.29 9.33 -4.06
N GLY A 16 6.31 9.65 -5.36
CA GLY A 16 7.28 10.57 -5.96
C GLY A 16 8.69 10.04 -6.16
N LEU A 17 8.91 8.73 -6.05
CA LEU A 17 10.24 8.13 -6.26
C LEU A 17 10.59 8.01 -7.75
N GLY A 18 9.60 7.93 -8.62
CA GLY A 18 9.77 7.65 -10.04
C GLY A 18 9.91 6.16 -10.34
N THR A 19 9.76 5.83 -11.62
CA THR A 19 9.74 4.44 -12.12
C THR A 19 10.88 4.15 -13.08
N PHE A 20 11.99 4.88 -13.00
CA PHE A 20 13.19 4.59 -13.78
C PHE A 20 13.83 3.28 -13.30
N GLY A 21 14.47 2.54 -14.22
CA GLY A 21 15.01 1.21 -13.93
C GLY A 21 15.87 1.14 -12.66
N SER A 22 16.81 2.08 -12.48
CA SER A 22 17.66 2.12 -11.28
C SER A 22 16.89 2.42 -9.99
N THR A 23 15.84 3.24 -10.04
CA THR A 23 14.97 3.52 -8.88
C THR A 23 14.17 2.27 -8.49
N VAL A 24 13.65 1.55 -9.48
CA VAL A 24 12.90 0.31 -9.29
C VAL A 24 13.77 -0.75 -8.60
N GLU A 25 15.02 -0.90 -9.01
CA GLU A 25 15.98 -1.81 -8.38
C GLU A 25 16.23 -1.44 -6.91
N VAL A 26 16.49 -0.18 -6.63
CA VAL A 26 16.70 0.32 -5.26
C VAL A 26 15.47 0.10 -4.38
N ILE A 27 14.26 0.34 -4.90
CA ILE A 27 13.02 0.07 -4.17
C ILE A 27 12.93 -1.41 -3.78
N ARG A 28 13.20 -2.31 -4.73
CA ARG A 28 13.18 -3.76 -4.48
C ARG A 28 14.21 -4.20 -3.45
N GLU A 29 15.43 -3.66 -3.51
CA GLU A 29 16.47 -3.92 -2.50
C GLU A 29 16.05 -3.44 -1.10
N ILE A 30 15.46 -2.25 -1.01
CA ILE A 30 14.94 -1.72 0.26
C ILE A 30 13.86 -2.64 0.82
N LEU A 31 12.89 -3.04 0.00
CA LEU A 31 11.79 -3.90 0.43
C LEU A 31 12.28 -5.27 0.92
N GLN A 32 13.30 -5.84 0.28
CA GLN A 32 13.89 -7.12 0.69
C GLN A 32 14.70 -7.03 1.99
N SER A 33 15.21 -5.85 2.32
CA SER A 33 16.11 -5.65 3.48
C SER A 33 15.47 -4.93 4.66
N VAL A 34 14.23 -4.43 4.52
CA VAL A 34 13.54 -3.70 5.58
C VAL A 34 13.13 -4.64 6.72
N GLU A 35 13.38 -4.20 7.96
CA GLU A 35 13.04 -4.96 9.18
C GLU A 35 11.92 -4.29 9.99
N VAL A 36 11.65 -3.00 9.73
CA VAL A 36 10.55 -2.26 10.37
C VAL A 36 9.26 -2.38 9.54
N PRO A 37 8.08 -2.21 10.15
CA PRO A 37 6.82 -2.18 9.41
C PRO A 37 6.88 -1.21 8.23
N VAL A 38 6.32 -1.60 7.08
CA VAL A 38 6.42 -0.81 5.86
C VAL A 38 5.05 -0.56 5.23
N ILE A 39 4.84 0.68 4.76
CA ILE A 39 3.70 1.06 3.94
C ILE A 39 4.21 1.25 2.51
N ILE A 40 3.61 0.51 1.57
CA ILE A 40 3.99 0.46 0.16
C ILE A 40 2.87 1.10 -0.68
N ASP A 41 3.16 2.19 -1.38
CA ASP A 41 2.18 2.93 -2.18
C ASP A 41 2.79 3.39 -3.53
N ALA A 42 1.96 3.79 -4.48
CA ALA A 42 2.32 4.46 -5.71
C ALA A 42 3.49 3.79 -6.48
N ASP A 43 4.61 4.52 -6.68
CA ASP A 43 5.76 4.04 -7.47
C ASP A 43 6.40 2.77 -6.90
N ALA A 44 6.31 2.55 -5.58
CA ALA A 44 6.79 1.30 -4.97
C ALA A 44 5.90 0.11 -5.31
N LEU A 45 4.59 0.29 -5.46
CA LEU A 45 3.69 -0.74 -6.00
C LEU A 45 4.03 -1.04 -7.47
N THR A 46 4.28 0.00 -8.26
CA THR A 46 4.72 -0.16 -9.66
C THR A 46 6.04 -0.94 -9.76
N ALA A 47 6.98 -0.71 -8.83
CA ALA A 47 8.25 -1.45 -8.79
C ALA A 47 8.08 -2.95 -8.51
N LEU A 48 6.97 -3.36 -7.91
CA LEU A 48 6.64 -4.76 -7.64
C LEU A 48 5.98 -5.48 -8.83
N GLN A 49 5.59 -4.77 -9.88
CA GLN A 49 5.00 -5.38 -11.08
C GLN A 49 5.94 -6.45 -11.65
N GLY A 50 5.42 -7.66 -11.86
CA GLY A 50 6.21 -8.83 -12.29
C GLY A 50 7.13 -9.41 -11.19
N HIS A 51 7.14 -8.84 -9.99
CA HIS A 51 8.03 -9.23 -8.89
C HIS A 51 7.30 -9.30 -7.54
N VAL A 52 5.98 -9.52 -7.55
CA VAL A 52 5.16 -9.60 -6.32
C VAL A 52 5.64 -10.66 -5.33
N GLY A 53 6.38 -11.67 -5.79
CA GLY A 53 7.00 -12.67 -4.93
C GLY A 53 7.94 -12.09 -3.86
N ILE A 54 8.44 -10.86 -4.05
CA ILE A 54 9.22 -10.13 -3.03
C ILE A 54 8.41 -9.99 -1.74
N LEU A 55 7.09 -9.76 -1.84
CA LEU A 55 6.22 -9.60 -0.68
C LEU A 55 6.26 -10.84 0.23
N ASN A 56 6.36 -12.04 -0.34
CA ASN A 56 6.41 -13.29 0.41
C ASN A 56 7.77 -13.54 1.08
N THR A 57 8.82 -12.86 0.62
CA THR A 57 10.17 -12.96 1.22
C THR A 57 10.41 -11.93 2.33
N MET A 58 9.57 -10.88 2.40
CA MET A 58 9.67 -9.84 3.41
C MET A 58 9.23 -10.36 4.78
N ARG A 59 10.08 -10.18 5.78
CA ARG A 59 9.78 -10.52 7.19
C ARG A 59 9.03 -9.41 7.92
N ALA A 60 9.23 -8.17 7.48
CA ALA A 60 8.58 -7.01 8.09
C ALA A 60 7.06 -7.01 7.84
N PRO A 61 6.26 -6.60 8.84
CA PRO A 61 4.83 -6.33 8.61
C PRO A 61 4.65 -5.30 7.50
N LYS A 62 3.70 -5.53 6.61
CA LYS A 62 3.52 -4.71 5.42
C LYS A 62 2.08 -4.34 5.17
N VAL A 63 1.87 -3.11 4.72
CA VAL A 63 0.60 -2.55 4.28
C VAL A 63 0.77 -2.08 2.85
N LEU A 64 -0.08 -2.55 1.95
CA LEU A 64 -0.17 -2.07 0.57
C LEU A 64 -1.42 -1.22 0.41
N THR A 65 -1.31 -0.10 -0.29
CA THR A 65 -2.43 0.85 -0.46
C THR A 65 -2.76 1.12 -1.94
N PRO A 66 -3.00 0.09 -2.77
CA PRO A 66 -3.27 0.28 -4.19
C PRO A 66 -4.65 0.87 -4.44
N HIS A 67 -4.78 1.68 -5.50
CA HIS A 67 -6.05 1.87 -6.19
C HIS A 67 -6.29 0.71 -7.19
N PRO A 68 -7.51 0.55 -7.77
CA PRO A 68 -7.80 -0.58 -8.66
C PRO A 68 -6.84 -0.75 -9.83
N GLY A 69 -6.37 0.34 -10.43
CA GLY A 69 -5.42 0.27 -11.52
C GLY A 69 -4.01 -0.18 -11.09
N GLU A 70 -3.57 0.18 -9.88
CA GLU A 70 -2.30 -0.29 -9.31
C GLU A 70 -2.38 -1.79 -8.99
N LEU A 71 -3.47 -2.23 -8.34
CA LEU A 71 -3.67 -3.64 -8.05
C LEU A 71 -3.82 -4.46 -9.34
N GLY A 72 -4.54 -3.94 -10.33
CA GLY A 72 -4.67 -4.57 -11.63
C GLY A 72 -3.32 -4.84 -12.30
N ARG A 73 -2.41 -3.85 -12.28
CA ARG A 73 -1.05 -4.03 -12.81
C ARG A 73 -0.23 -5.11 -12.06
N LEU A 74 -0.42 -5.23 -10.75
CA LEU A 74 0.25 -6.28 -9.97
C LEU A 74 -0.28 -7.68 -10.30
N LEU A 75 -1.57 -7.78 -10.68
CA LEU A 75 -2.28 -9.03 -10.91
C LEU A 75 -2.46 -9.39 -12.39
N ASP A 76 -2.03 -8.52 -13.29
CA ASP A 76 -2.32 -8.61 -14.74
C ASP A 76 -3.83 -8.65 -15.04
N LEU A 77 -4.59 -7.75 -14.39
CA LEU A 77 -6.02 -7.57 -14.51
C LEU A 77 -6.37 -6.13 -14.91
N GLU A 78 -7.51 -5.96 -15.58
CA GLU A 78 -8.05 -4.63 -15.82
C GLU A 78 -8.62 -4.00 -14.54
N ALA A 79 -8.50 -2.67 -14.41
CA ALA A 79 -9.00 -1.95 -13.23
C ALA A 79 -10.50 -2.19 -12.98
N ALA A 80 -11.31 -2.31 -14.05
CA ALA A 80 -12.73 -2.61 -13.95
C ALA A 80 -13.01 -4.01 -13.40
N GLU A 81 -12.16 -4.99 -13.70
CA GLU A 81 -12.25 -6.33 -13.15
C GLU A 81 -11.89 -6.33 -11.67
N VAL A 82 -10.88 -5.59 -11.29
CA VAL A 82 -10.52 -5.39 -9.86
C VAL A 82 -11.68 -4.75 -9.11
N ASP A 83 -12.31 -3.72 -9.68
CA ASP A 83 -13.47 -3.07 -9.05
C ASP A 83 -14.66 -4.02 -8.89
N ALA A 84 -14.94 -4.86 -9.86
CA ALA A 84 -16.04 -5.83 -9.80
C ALA A 84 -15.81 -6.93 -8.73
N ARG A 85 -14.55 -7.21 -8.40
CA ARG A 85 -14.15 -8.30 -7.49
C ARG A 85 -13.38 -7.81 -6.26
N ARG A 86 -13.64 -6.57 -5.82
CA ARG A 86 -12.86 -5.90 -4.75
C ARG A 86 -12.73 -6.72 -3.48
N LEU A 87 -13.83 -7.26 -2.98
CA LEU A 87 -13.87 -8.04 -1.73
C LEU A 87 -13.06 -9.33 -1.85
N GLU A 88 -13.28 -10.05 -2.94
CA GLU A 88 -12.58 -11.30 -3.22
C GLU A 88 -11.07 -11.08 -3.34
N LEU A 89 -10.67 -10.14 -4.19
CA LEU A 89 -9.26 -9.90 -4.48
C LEU A 89 -8.52 -9.32 -3.28
N ALA A 90 -9.14 -8.40 -2.52
CA ALA A 90 -8.52 -7.85 -1.32
C ALA A 90 -8.27 -8.93 -0.26
N GLY A 91 -9.23 -9.80 0.01
CA GLY A 91 -9.06 -10.89 0.98
C GLY A 91 -8.06 -11.94 0.51
N LYS A 92 -8.18 -12.39 -0.75
CA LYS A 92 -7.29 -13.38 -1.33
C LYS A 92 -5.82 -12.95 -1.28
N TYR A 93 -5.51 -11.77 -1.82
CA TYR A 93 -4.12 -11.32 -1.94
C TYR A 93 -3.54 -10.80 -0.63
N ALA A 94 -4.35 -10.30 0.29
CA ALA A 94 -3.90 -10.02 1.66
C ALA A 94 -3.37 -11.27 2.34
N ALA A 95 -4.08 -12.39 2.23
CA ALA A 95 -3.65 -13.68 2.78
C ALA A 95 -2.45 -14.26 2.01
N GLU A 96 -2.46 -14.19 0.67
CA GLU A 96 -1.38 -14.73 -0.17
C GLU A 96 -0.04 -14.01 0.04
N TRP A 97 -0.08 -12.69 0.20
CA TRP A 97 1.13 -11.86 0.38
C TRP A 97 1.50 -11.64 1.85
N ASP A 98 0.75 -12.21 2.78
CA ASP A 98 0.89 -11.96 4.22
C ASP A 98 0.98 -10.46 4.52
N ALA A 99 0.00 -9.69 4.03
CA ALA A 99 0.00 -8.23 4.05
C ALA A 99 -1.40 -7.68 4.35
N VAL A 100 -1.48 -6.51 4.96
CA VAL A 100 -2.73 -5.74 4.94
C VAL A 100 -2.85 -5.05 3.59
N LEU A 101 -3.93 -5.31 2.87
CA LEU A 101 -4.21 -4.74 1.56
C LEU A 101 -5.37 -3.73 1.65
N VAL A 102 -5.06 -2.45 1.53
CA VAL A 102 -6.04 -1.37 1.52
C VAL A 102 -6.36 -1.00 0.07
N LEU A 103 -7.38 -1.61 -0.51
CA LEU A 103 -7.84 -1.30 -1.87
C LEU A 103 -8.66 -0.01 -1.87
N LYS A 104 -8.00 1.08 -2.30
CA LYS A 104 -8.58 2.44 -2.35
C LYS A 104 -9.79 2.48 -3.29
N GLY A 105 -10.78 3.29 -2.96
CA GLY A 105 -11.98 3.53 -3.77
C GLY A 105 -13.21 3.76 -2.92
N ALA A 106 -14.37 3.73 -3.55
CA ALA A 106 -15.67 3.88 -2.91
C ALA A 106 -16.54 2.63 -3.16
N PRO A 107 -16.67 1.75 -2.15
CA PRO A 107 -16.04 1.80 -0.83
C PRO A 107 -14.56 1.39 -0.84
N THR A 108 -13.81 1.82 0.17
CA THR A 108 -12.47 1.26 0.43
C THR A 108 -12.61 -0.11 1.07
N VAL A 109 -11.86 -1.08 0.58
CA VAL A 109 -11.85 -2.46 1.09
C VAL A 109 -10.49 -2.77 1.70
N ILE A 110 -10.50 -3.33 2.91
CA ILE A 110 -9.28 -3.69 3.63
C ILE A 110 -9.25 -5.20 3.81
N GLY A 111 -8.33 -5.88 3.15
CA GLY A 111 -8.04 -7.29 3.37
C GLY A 111 -6.94 -7.45 4.41
N CYS A 112 -7.07 -8.45 5.26
CA CYS A 112 -6.08 -8.79 6.28
C CYS A 112 -5.44 -10.17 6.01
N PRO A 113 -4.21 -10.41 6.50
CA PRO A 113 -3.51 -11.69 6.31
C PRO A 113 -4.28 -12.92 6.80
N ASP A 114 -5.13 -12.75 7.82
CA ASP A 114 -5.99 -13.81 8.38
C ASP A 114 -7.22 -14.12 7.52
N GLY A 115 -7.37 -13.49 6.35
CA GLY A 115 -8.48 -13.64 5.43
C GLY A 115 -9.70 -12.76 5.75
N ASN A 116 -9.70 -12.03 6.86
CA ASN A 116 -10.78 -11.10 7.18
C ASN A 116 -10.78 -9.92 6.19
N VAL A 117 -11.99 -9.45 5.85
CA VAL A 117 -12.18 -8.31 4.96
C VAL A 117 -13.08 -7.29 5.62
N TYR A 118 -12.66 -6.05 5.64
CA TYR A 118 -13.41 -4.91 6.18
C TYR A 118 -13.78 -3.95 5.07
N ILE A 119 -14.98 -3.37 5.16
CA ILE A 119 -15.47 -2.38 4.21
C ILE A 119 -15.59 -1.04 4.94
N ASN A 120 -14.88 -0.03 4.45
CA ASN A 120 -15.07 1.32 4.90
C ASN A 120 -16.06 2.03 3.97
N THR A 121 -17.28 2.22 4.47
CA THR A 121 -18.37 2.91 3.75
C THR A 121 -18.42 4.41 4.04
N ALA A 122 -17.49 4.94 4.81
CA ALA A 122 -17.40 6.38 5.03
C ALA A 122 -17.21 7.06 3.67
N VAL A 123 -18.22 7.80 3.23
CA VAL A 123 -18.14 8.64 2.04
C VAL A 123 -17.15 9.74 2.35
N MET A 124 -16.02 9.77 1.66
CA MET A 124 -15.20 10.98 1.61
C MET A 124 -16.06 12.03 0.89
N CYS A 125 -16.69 12.90 1.66
CA CYS A 125 -17.31 14.09 1.09
C CYS A 125 -16.30 14.79 0.19
N SER A 126 -16.74 15.12 -1.03
CA SER A 126 -15.98 15.94 -1.98
C SER A 126 -15.37 17.14 -1.25
N GLN A 127 -14.20 17.56 -1.68
CA GLN A 127 -13.37 18.62 -1.07
C GLN A 127 -14.11 19.95 -0.77
N GLU A 128 -15.34 20.11 -1.29
CA GLU A 128 -16.15 21.31 -1.13
C GLU A 128 -16.85 21.44 0.23
N LEU A 129 -16.94 20.37 1.02
CA LEU A 129 -17.65 20.36 2.31
C LEU A 129 -16.73 20.47 3.55
N PHE A 130 -15.41 20.56 3.37
CA PHE A 130 -14.48 20.71 4.49
C PHE A 130 -13.72 22.04 4.44
N PRO A 131 -14.15 23.05 5.21
CA PRO A 131 -13.40 24.30 5.30
C PRO A 131 -12.10 24.10 6.06
N GLY A 132 -10.97 24.29 5.37
CA GLY A 132 -9.71 24.78 5.91
C GLY A 132 -8.87 23.92 6.86
N TRP A 133 -9.43 23.02 7.65
CA TRP A 133 -8.67 22.26 8.65
C TRP A 133 -8.06 20.96 8.13
N LEU A 134 -8.52 20.45 7.00
CA LEU A 134 -7.92 19.30 6.29
C LEU A 134 -6.65 19.64 5.50
N ARG A 135 -6.29 20.92 5.40
CA ARG A 135 -5.02 21.36 4.78
C ARG A 135 -3.80 21.20 5.69
N ARG A 136 -4.01 20.89 6.97
CA ARG A 136 -2.91 20.57 7.87
C ARG A 136 -2.83 19.05 7.95
N GLY A 137 -1.85 18.51 7.26
CA GLY A 137 -1.59 17.07 7.23
C GLY A 137 -1.74 16.45 8.62
N PHE A 138 -2.34 15.27 8.66
CA PHE A 138 -2.42 14.46 9.86
C PHE A 138 -0.99 14.10 10.30
N LEU A 139 -0.40 14.96 11.13
CA LEU A 139 0.77 14.61 11.92
C LEU A 139 0.27 13.80 13.11
N TYR A 140 0.37 12.47 13.04
CA TYR A 140 0.20 11.62 14.20
C TYR A 140 1.28 11.96 15.23
N ARG A 141 0.91 12.68 16.26
CA ARG A 141 1.79 13.00 17.39
C ARG A 141 1.59 11.94 18.47
N LYS A 142 2.56 11.03 18.62
CA LYS A 142 2.64 10.14 19.77
C LYS A 142 2.66 10.99 21.04
N ARG A 143 1.65 10.90 21.91
CA ARG A 143 1.76 11.40 23.29
C ARG A 143 2.61 10.41 24.07
N ARG A 144 3.61 10.93 24.76
CA ARG A 144 4.41 10.19 25.72
C ARG A 144 3.55 9.77 26.90
#